data_eb52e41c2ba5e10f4994e2aeee4a7fae
#
_entry.id   eb52e41c2ba5e10f4994e2aeee4a7fae
#
_cell.length_a   1.000
_cell.length_b   1.000
_cell.length_c   1.000
_cell.angle_alpha   90.00
_cell.angle_beta   90.00
_cell.angle_gamma   90.00
#
_symmetry.space_group_name_H-M   'P 1'
#
loop_
_entity.id
_entity.type
_entity.pdbx_description
1 polymer ?
#
loop_
_entity_poly.entity_id
_entity_poly.type
_entity_poly.pdbx_seq_one_letter_code
_entity_poly.pdbx_strand_id
1 'polypeptide(L)'
;MNMYKLLLLLTVFLLGLISSKINAQSAFPIHIGIKGGSNYSELPVSDGFNSNYAVGYFGGFMARFDYKRFYIQNEILYSGKSSKIENSSVAGAKNAKWQSIEMPLVIGYKVVDLAALNIRLFGGGVYSYTLDENFSSLNPLKNTDTKFDKFNIGYQVGAGVEVWKFTIDFTYQGGLNNVNKNFSSKPNSFNVGVGYFFL
;
A
#
# COMPACT_ATOMS: atom_id res chain seq x y z
N MET A 1 23.90 -8.30 15.15
CA MET A 1 24.43 -7.67 13.92
C MET A 1 24.02 -6.21 13.96
N ASN A 2 24.96 -5.28 13.92
CA ASN A 2 24.66 -3.86 14.12
C ASN A 2 23.89 -3.29 12.93
N MET A 3 22.88 -2.50 13.19
CA MET A 3 21.94 -1.92 12.20
C MET A 3 22.67 -1.25 11.00
N TYR A 4 23.78 -0.56 11.25
CA TYR A 4 24.59 0.06 10.19
C TYR A 4 25.28 -0.97 9.27
N LYS A 5 25.65 -2.15 9.77
CA LYS A 5 26.23 -3.23 8.94
C LYS A 5 25.16 -3.85 8.03
N LEU A 6 23.93 -3.95 8.52
CA LEU A 6 22.79 -4.40 7.71
C LEU A 6 22.48 -3.38 6.61
N LEU A 7 22.50 -2.08 6.96
CA LEU A 7 22.27 -0.99 6.01
C LEU A 7 23.37 -0.97 4.94
N LEU A 8 24.63 -1.14 5.34
CA LEU A 8 25.77 -1.18 4.43
C LEU A 8 25.72 -2.40 3.50
N LEU A 9 25.32 -3.56 4.00
CA LEU A 9 25.10 -4.76 3.19
C LEU A 9 23.97 -4.56 2.19
N LEU A 10 22.89 -3.91 2.60
CA LEU A 10 21.76 -3.61 1.73
C LEU A 10 22.14 -2.61 0.63
N THR A 11 22.93 -1.57 0.95
CA THR A 11 23.42 -0.59 -0.04
C THR A 11 24.43 -1.21 -1.00
N VAL A 12 25.34 -2.06 -0.55
CA VAL A 12 26.29 -2.78 -1.41
C VAL A 12 25.55 -3.77 -2.33
N PHE A 13 24.54 -4.45 -1.82
CA PHE A 13 23.67 -5.34 -2.62
C PHE A 13 22.90 -4.56 -3.68
N LEU A 14 22.33 -3.39 -3.33
CA LEU A 14 21.63 -2.51 -4.27
C LEU A 14 22.57 -1.95 -5.36
N LEU A 15 23.78 -1.52 -4.97
CA LEU A 15 24.81 -1.03 -5.90
C LEU A 15 25.34 -2.13 -6.82
N GLY A 16 25.43 -3.38 -6.33
CA GLY A 16 25.80 -4.55 -7.13
C GLY A 16 24.79 -4.87 -8.24
N LEU A 17 23.49 -4.62 -7.99
CA LEU A 17 22.43 -4.81 -9.00
C LEU A 17 22.48 -3.77 -10.14
N ILE A 18 23.05 -2.58 -9.89
CA ILE A 18 23.12 -1.49 -10.88
C ILE A 18 24.32 -1.68 -11.85
N SER A 19 25.30 -2.49 -11.46
CA SER A 19 26.56 -2.64 -12.23
C SER A 19 26.51 -3.64 -13.39
N SER A 20 25.44 -4.39 -13.54
CA SER A 20 25.27 -5.33 -14.66
C SER A 20 24.92 -4.56 -15.93
N LYS A 21 25.88 -4.34 -16.81
CA LYS A 21 25.62 -3.92 -18.21
C LYS A 21 24.88 -5.06 -18.90
N ILE A 22 23.57 -4.97 -18.92
CA ILE A 22 22.71 -5.98 -19.53
C ILE A 22 22.70 -5.73 -21.03
N ASN A 23 23.32 -6.66 -21.78
CA ASN A 23 23.10 -6.77 -23.22
C ASN A 23 21.62 -7.08 -23.45
N ALA A 24 20.90 -6.14 -24.06
CA ALA A 24 19.46 -6.09 -24.23
C ALA A 24 18.96 -7.07 -25.31
N GLN A 25 19.06 -8.38 -25.09
CA GLN A 25 18.43 -9.39 -25.97
C GLN A 25 17.74 -10.55 -25.25
N SER A 26 17.72 -10.55 -23.92
CA SER A 26 16.79 -11.37 -23.16
C SER A 26 16.05 -10.43 -22.23
N ALA A 27 14.73 -10.37 -22.35
CA ALA A 27 13.92 -9.58 -21.41
C ALA A 27 14.26 -10.04 -19.99
N PHE A 28 15.02 -9.22 -19.28
CA PHE A 28 15.38 -9.52 -17.88
C PHE A 28 14.07 -9.54 -17.10
N PRO A 29 13.74 -10.62 -16.40
CA PRO A 29 12.41 -10.80 -15.84
C PRO A 29 12.13 -9.89 -14.62
N ILE A 30 13.09 -9.04 -14.25
CA ILE A 30 12.96 -8.16 -13.08
C ILE A 30 12.78 -6.73 -13.57
N HIS A 31 11.72 -6.10 -13.06
CA HIS A 31 11.39 -4.71 -13.30
C HIS A 31 11.39 -3.95 -11.97
N ILE A 32 12.08 -2.82 -11.92
CA ILE A 32 12.15 -1.94 -10.75
C ILE A 32 11.59 -0.59 -11.15
N GLY A 33 10.79 0.00 -10.28
CA GLY A 33 10.12 1.26 -10.55
C GLY A 33 9.70 2.02 -9.31
N ILE A 34 9.05 3.14 -9.58
CA ILE A 34 8.40 3.97 -8.56
C ILE A 34 6.91 4.00 -8.82
N LYS A 35 6.14 4.20 -7.75
CA LYS A 35 4.67 4.28 -7.81
C LYS A 35 4.18 5.35 -6.85
N GLY A 36 3.14 6.06 -7.23
CA GLY A 36 2.47 7.02 -6.39
C GLY A 36 1.02 7.18 -6.79
N GLY A 37 0.20 7.69 -5.88
CA GLY A 37 -1.22 7.85 -6.15
C GLY A 37 -2.02 8.37 -4.98
N SER A 38 -3.33 8.25 -5.12
CA SER A 38 -4.31 8.62 -4.12
C SER A 38 -5.06 7.39 -3.60
N ASN A 39 -5.41 7.44 -2.33
CA ASN A 39 -6.29 6.45 -1.71
C ASN A 39 -7.56 7.12 -1.19
N TYR A 40 -8.66 6.38 -1.23
CA TYR A 40 -9.93 6.67 -0.59
C TYR A 40 -10.10 5.65 0.51
N SER A 41 -9.93 6.08 1.75
CA SER A 41 -9.89 5.18 2.90
C SER A 41 -11.04 5.46 3.85
N GLU A 42 -11.56 4.38 4.43
CA GLU A 42 -12.58 4.40 5.47
C GLU A 42 -12.10 3.53 6.64
N LEU A 43 -12.37 3.99 7.85
CA LEU A 43 -12.16 3.23 9.07
C LEU A 43 -13.54 3.02 9.71
N PRO A 44 -14.22 1.88 9.45
CA PRO A 44 -15.49 1.59 10.11
C PRO A 44 -15.31 1.54 11.63
N VAL A 45 -16.11 2.31 12.36
CA VAL A 45 -16.11 2.34 13.82
C VAL A 45 -17.46 1.83 14.29
N SER A 46 -17.44 0.86 15.24
CA SER A 46 -18.69 0.34 15.84
C SER A 46 -19.26 1.35 16.86
N ASP A 47 -20.56 1.28 17.07
CA ASP A 47 -21.32 2.00 18.11
C ASP A 47 -21.48 3.52 17.92
N GLY A 48 -22.46 3.91 17.10
CA GLY A 48 -23.01 5.28 17.05
C GLY A 48 -22.16 6.31 16.30
N PHE A 49 -21.10 5.89 15.64
CA PHE A 49 -20.27 6.74 14.79
C PHE A 49 -20.46 6.35 13.32
N ASN A 50 -20.73 7.31 12.45
CA ASN A 50 -20.69 7.14 11.00
C ASN A 50 -19.28 7.46 10.51
N SER A 51 -18.66 6.52 9.82
CA SER A 51 -17.41 6.76 9.11
C SER A 51 -17.69 7.01 7.63
N ASN A 52 -16.93 7.92 7.04
CA ASN A 52 -17.00 8.24 5.63
C ASN A 52 -15.61 8.19 5.02
N TYR A 53 -15.55 7.87 3.73
CA TYR A 53 -14.31 7.86 2.98
C TYR A 53 -13.65 9.24 2.94
N ALA A 54 -12.34 9.26 3.12
CA ALA A 54 -11.55 10.46 2.92
C ALA A 54 -10.34 10.19 2.02
N VAL A 55 -9.90 11.22 1.34
CA VAL A 55 -8.76 11.16 0.42
C VAL A 55 -7.47 11.16 1.18
N GLY A 56 -6.55 10.30 0.76
CA GLY A 56 -5.17 10.25 1.18
C GLY A 56 -4.24 10.09 -0.01
N TYR A 57 -2.99 9.75 0.26
CA TYR A 57 -1.95 9.59 -0.76
C TYR A 57 -1.03 8.43 -0.40
N PHE A 58 -0.31 7.95 -1.41
CA PHE A 58 0.78 6.99 -1.21
C PHE A 58 1.87 7.19 -2.26
N GLY A 59 3.08 6.71 -1.94
CA GLY A 59 4.20 6.73 -2.87
C GLY A 59 5.35 5.88 -2.37
N GLY A 60 6.12 5.34 -3.31
CA GLY A 60 7.25 4.48 -2.97
C GLY A 60 7.84 3.74 -4.16
N PHE A 61 8.41 2.58 -3.85
CA PHE A 61 9.12 1.74 -4.81
C PHE A 61 8.35 0.46 -5.08
N MET A 62 8.55 -0.08 -6.29
CA MET A 62 8.01 -1.38 -6.69
C MET A 62 9.08 -2.20 -7.39
N ALA A 63 9.04 -3.51 -7.15
CA ALA A 63 9.87 -4.50 -7.81
C ALA A 63 8.97 -5.64 -8.27
N ARG A 64 9.12 -6.05 -9.53
CA ARG A 64 8.34 -7.10 -10.16
C ARG A 64 9.26 -8.13 -10.80
N PHE A 65 8.89 -9.40 -10.66
CA PHE A 65 9.47 -10.52 -11.37
C PHE A 65 8.41 -11.12 -12.31
N ASP A 66 8.69 -11.10 -13.61
CA ASP A 66 7.79 -11.61 -14.65
C ASP A 66 8.18 -13.04 -15.02
N TYR A 67 7.19 -13.94 -15.11
CA TYR A 67 7.33 -15.28 -15.64
C TYR A 67 6.19 -15.56 -16.62
N LYS A 68 6.47 -15.43 -17.92
CA LYS A 68 5.45 -15.50 -18.98
C LYS A 68 4.34 -14.47 -18.71
N ARG A 69 3.08 -14.93 -18.56
CA ARG A 69 1.92 -14.08 -18.23
C ARG A 69 1.73 -13.87 -16.75
N PHE A 70 2.42 -14.62 -15.88
CA PHE A 70 2.37 -14.45 -14.44
C PHE A 70 3.46 -13.50 -13.99
N TYR A 71 3.22 -12.82 -12.87
CA TYR A 71 4.24 -12.03 -12.20
C TYR A 71 4.04 -12.03 -10.70
N ILE A 72 5.11 -11.77 -9.98
CA ILE A 72 5.10 -11.47 -8.55
C ILE A 72 5.62 -10.04 -8.40
N GLN A 73 4.88 -9.20 -7.68
CA GLN A 73 5.28 -7.81 -7.43
C GLN A 73 5.25 -7.54 -5.94
N ASN A 74 6.34 -6.95 -5.45
CA ASN A 74 6.44 -6.40 -4.12
C ASN A 74 6.57 -4.88 -4.21
N GLU A 75 5.95 -4.19 -3.26
CA GLU A 75 6.01 -2.74 -3.17
C GLU A 75 6.42 -2.34 -1.75
N ILE A 76 7.05 -1.18 -1.61
CA ILE A 76 7.30 -0.52 -0.33
C ILE A 76 6.77 0.89 -0.48
N LEU A 77 5.64 1.18 0.16
CA LEU A 77 4.89 2.40 0.00
C LEU A 77 4.79 3.14 1.34
N TYR A 78 5.09 4.42 1.33
CA TYR A 78 4.66 5.33 2.37
C TYR A 78 3.24 5.77 2.05
N SER A 79 2.32 5.60 2.99
CA SER A 79 0.89 5.86 2.82
C SER A 79 0.38 6.78 3.91
N GLY A 80 -0.25 7.87 3.53
CA GLY A 80 -1.05 8.73 4.39
C GLY A 80 -2.52 8.48 4.11
N LYS A 81 -3.24 7.96 5.11
CA LYS A 81 -4.68 7.66 5.02
C LYS A 81 -5.49 8.59 5.91
N SER A 82 -6.72 8.82 5.53
CA SER A 82 -7.67 9.64 6.28
C SER A 82 -9.04 8.96 6.30
N SER A 83 -9.81 9.20 7.36
CA SER A 83 -11.23 8.85 7.44
C SER A 83 -11.98 9.97 8.12
N LYS A 84 -13.19 10.30 7.65
CA LYS A 84 -14.07 11.25 8.30
C LYS A 84 -14.94 10.49 9.29
N ILE A 85 -14.95 10.93 10.54
CA ILE A 85 -15.76 10.35 11.61
C ILE A 85 -16.78 11.41 12.04
N GLU A 86 -18.06 11.11 11.91
CA GLU A 86 -19.17 11.96 12.34
C GLU A 86 -19.82 11.33 13.59
N ASN A 87 -19.98 12.13 14.62
CA ASN A 87 -20.72 11.73 15.83
C ASN A 87 -22.09 12.39 15.80
N SER A 88 -23.13 11.58 15.88
CA SER A 88 -24.54 12.06 15.91
C SER A 88 -24.88 12.99 17.10
N SER A 89 -24.03 12.99 18.15
CA SER A 89 -24.26 13.75 19.38
C SER A 89 -23.43 15.03 19.50
N VAL A 90 -22.49 15.28 18.60
CA VAL A 90 -21.62 16.47 18.64
C VAL A 90 -21.51 17.03 17.21
N ALA A 91 -21.98 18.25 17.02
CA ALA A 91 -21.86 18.93 15.73
C ALA A 91 -20.39 19.17 15.36
N GLY A 92 -19.91 18.43 14.36
CA GLY A 92 -18.56 18.59 13.80
C GLY A 92 -17.96 17.27 13.31
N ALA A 93 -17.75 17.15 12.00
CA ALA A 93 -17.00 16.05 11.42
C ALA A 93 -15.53 16.16 11.84
N LYS A 94 -14.98 15.08 12.39
CA LYS A 94 -13.56 15.00 12.78
C LYS A 94 -12.82 14.03 11.87
N ASN A 95 -11.62 14.42 11.42
CA ASN A 95 -10.80 13.59 10.55
C ASN A 95 -9.82 12.76 11.40
N ALA A 96 -9.91 11.43 11.27
CA ALA A 96 -8.85 10.53 11.70
C ALA A 96 -7.79 10.46 10.59
N LYS A 97 -6.53 10.65 10.93
CA LYS A 97 -5.41 10.55 9.99
C LYS A 97 -4.37 9.59 10.56
N TRP A 98 -3.82 8.74 9.70
CA TRP A 98 -2.71 7.86 10.08
C TRP A 98 -1.72 7.72 8.92
N GLN A 99 -0.48 7.45 9.28
CA GLN A 99 0.63 7.25 8.35
C GLN A 99 1.19 5.86 8.57
N SER A 100 1.48 5.17 7.48
CA SER A 100 1.99 3.80 7.52
C SER A 100 3.00 3.53 6.42
N ILE A 101 3.88 2.57 6.66
CA ILE A 101 4.63 1.90 5.61
C ILE A 101 3.85 0.64 5.24
N GLU A 102 3.50 0.51 3.98
CA GLU A 102 2.78 -0.63 3.44
C GLU A 102 3.69 -1.44 2.52
N MET A 103 3.65 -2.75 2.67
CA MET A 103 4.42 -3.69 1.86
C MET A 103 3.47 -4.70 1.21
N PRO A 104 2.83 -4.34 0.10
CA PRO A 104 2.04 -5.27 -0.69
C PRO A 104 2.94 -6.32 -1.36
N LEU A 105 2.51 -7.58 -1.28
CA LEU A 105 3.06 -8.68 -2.05
C LEU A 105 1.93 -9.32 -2.84
N VAL A 106 1.99 -9.20 -4.16
CA VAL A 106 0.91 -9.66 -5.04
C VAL A 106 1.42 -10.61 -6.11
N ILE A 107 0.53 -11.52 -6.51
CA ILE A 107 0.66 -12.34 -7.71
C ILE A 107 -0.33 -11.78 -8.72
N GLY A 108 0.13 -11.59 -9.95
CA GLY A 108 -0.70 -11.09 -11.03
C GLY A 108 -0.61 -11.94 -12.28
N TYR A 109 -1.60 -11.72 -13.14
CA TYR A 109 -1.73 -12.36 -14.43
C TYR A 109 -2.01 -11.32 -15.52
N LYS A 110 -1.24 -11.34 -16.60
CA LYS A 110 -1.43 -10.50 -17.80
C LYS A 110 -2.51 -11.10 -18.66
N VAL A 111 -3.73 -10.58 -18.57
CA VAL A 111 -4.88 -11.03 -19.36
C VAL A 111 -4.68 -10.67 -20.83
N VAL A 112 -4.19 -9.46 -21.08
CA VAL A 112 -3.71 -9.00 -22.37
C VAL A 112 -2.21 -8.76 -22.24
N ASP A 113 -1.42 -9.33 -23.14
CA ASP A 113 0.04 -9.28 -23.12
C ASP A 113 0.53 -8.98 -24.53
N LEU A 114 0.62 -7.69 -24.85
CA LEU A 114 1.12 -7.15 -26.11
C LEU A 114 2.43 -6.40 -25.86
N ALA A 115 3.24 -6.23 -26.90
CA ALA A 115 4.55 -5.60 -26.77
C ALA A 115 4.55 -4.20 -26.12
N ALA A 116 3.48 -3.43 -26.32
CA ALA A 116 3.37 -2.06 -25.82
C ALA A 116 2.22 -1.86 -24.82
N LEU A 117 1.34 -2.83 -24.64
CA LEU A 117 0.13 -2.73 -23.83
C LEU A 117 -0.10 -4.04 -23.06
N ASN A 118 -0.16 -3.97 -21.74
CA ASN A 118 -0.55 -5.07 -20.89
C ASN A 118 -1.78 -4.69 -20.06
N ILE A 119 -2.77 -5.58 -20.00
CA ILE A 119 -3.88 -5.50 -19.03
C ILE A 119 -3.69 -6.65 -18.06
N ARG A 120 -3.74 -6.34 -16.78
CA ARG A 120 -3.40 -7.30 -15.74
C ARG A 120 -4.41 -7.28 -14.59
N LEU A 121 -4.60 -8.44 -14.00
CA LEU A 121 -5.32 -8.64 -12.75
C LEU A 121 -4.34 -9.15 -11.71
N PHE A 122 -4.52 -8.75 -10.47
CA PHE A 122 -3.62 -9.16 -9.41
C PHE A 122 -4.34 -9.22 -8.06
N GLY A 123 -3.75 -10.01 -7.16
CA GLY A 123 -4.21 -10.11 -5.78
C GLY A 123 -3.10 -10.61 -4.87
N GLY A 124 -3.22 -10.29 -3.58
CA GLY A 124 -2.22 -10.71 -2.61
C GLY A 124 -2.43 -10.14 -1.22
N GLY A 125 -1.40 -10.26 -0.40
CA GLY A 125 -1.36 -9.75 0.97
C GLY A 125 -0.75 -8.36 1.04
N VAL A 126 -1.16 -7.61 2.06
CA VAL A 126 -0.57 -6.31 2.42
C VAL A 126 -0.14 -6.38 3.87
N TYR A 127 1.12 -6.12 4.11
CA TYR A 127 1.65 -5.90 5.44
C TYR A 127 1.82 -4.41 5.67
N SER A 128 1.28 -3.89 6.77
CA SER A 128 1.31 -2.46 7.10
C SER A 128 1.89 -2.23 8.48
N TYR A 129 2.78 -1.25 8.59
CA TYR A 129 3.33 -0.75 9.84
C TYR A 129 2.93 0.70 10.04
N THR A 130 2.14 0.98 11.06
CA THR A 130 1.68 2.33 11.41
C THR A 130 2.81 3.10 12.08
N LEU A 131 3.18 4.25 11.50
CA LEU A 131 4.25 5.13 12.00
C LEU A 131 3.71 6.15 12.98
N ASP A 132 2.61 6.80 12.64
CA ASP A 132 2.01 7.89 13.42
C ASP A 132 0.49 7.87 13.29
N GLU A 133 -0.18 8.18 14.39
CA GLU A 133 -1.62 8.19 14.53
C GLU A 133 -2.06 9.50 15.18
N ASN A 134 -2.72 10.37 14.42
CA ASN A 134 -3.32 11.59 14.94
C ASN A 134 -4.84 11.41 15.11
N PHE A 135 -5.23 10.74 16.19
CA PHE A 135 -6.62 10.65 16.65
C PHE A 135 -6.99 11.75 17.67
N SER A 136 -6.29 12.89 17.64
CA SER A 136 -6.46 14.01 18.60
C SER A 136 -7.89 14.53 18.71
N SER A 137 -8.76 14.10 17.83
CA SER A 137 -10.17 14.50 17.78
C SER A 137 -11.13 13.54 18.49
N LEU A 138 -10.67 12.39 18.97
CA LEU A 138 -11.51 11.43 19.69
C LEU A 138 -11.30 11.52 21.21
N ASN A 139 -11.31 12.73 21.75
CA ASN A 139 -11.12 13.02 23.18
C ASN A 139 -12.05 12.31 24.17
N PRO A 140 -13.23 11.75 23.82
CA PRO A 140 -14.01 10.94 24.77
C PRO A 140 -13.35 9.60 25.12
N LEU A 141 -12.40 9.11 24.31
CA LEU A 141 -11.75 7.81 24.51
C LEU A 141 -10.37 7.91 25.21
N LYS A 142 -10.01 9.10 25.70
CA LYS A 142 -8.69 9.36 26.31
C LYS A 142 -8.45 8.63 27.64
N ASN A 143 -9.45 7.99 28.21
CA ASN A 143 -9.36 7.24 29.49
C ASN A 143 -9.23 5.72 29.30
N THR A 144 -9.14 5.23 28.07
CA THR A 144 -8.89 3.81 27.83
C THR A 144 -7.54 3.70 27.13
N ASP A 145 -6.64 2.87 27.68
CA ASP A 145 -5.37 2.49 27.05
C ASP A 145 -5.62 1.83 25.68
N THR A 146 -5.92 2.64 24.68
CA THR A 146 -6.17 2.22 23.30
C THR A 146 -4.83 2.03 22.63
N LYS A 147 -4.14 0.92 22.92
CA LYS A 147 -2.97 0.50 22.17
C LYS A 147 -3.46 -0.03 20.82
N PHE A 148 -3.25 0.76 19.78
CA PHE A 148 -3.40 0.30 18.41
C PHE A 148 -2.28 -0.68 18.08
N ASP A 149 -2.61 -1.80 17.43
CA ASP A 149 -1.59 -2.70 16.93
C ASP A 149 -0.86 -2.01 15.78
N LYS A 150 0.42 -1.73 15.97
CA LYS A 150 1.27 -1.09 14.95
C LYS A 150 1.40 -1.93 13.68
N PHE A 151 1.15 -3.23 13.79
CA PHE A 151 1.27 -4.19 12.70
C PHE A 151 -0.11 -4.62 12.24
N ASN A 152 -0.40 -4.42 10.97
CA ASN A 152 -1.66 -4.82 10.37
C ASN A 152 -1.40 -5.68 9.13
N ILE A 153 -2.24 -6.69 8.96
CA ILE A 153 -2.26 -7.55 7.78
C ILE A 153 -3.58 -7.33 7.05
N GLY A 154 -3.49 -7.19 5.76
CA GLY A 154 -4.63 -7.03 4.88
C GLY A 154 -4.48 -7.85 3.61
N TYR A 155 -5.46 -7.72 2.75
CA TYR A 155 -5.44 -8.23 1.39
C TYR A 155 -5.64 -7.10 0.39
N GLN A 156 -5.20 -7.31 -0.82
CA GLN A 156 -5.53 -6.44 -1.93
C GLN A 156 -5.86 -7.23 -3.18
N VAL A 157 -6.77 -6.69 -3.97
CA VAL A 157 -7.09 -7.14 -5.31
C VAL A 157 -7.15 -5.93 -6.22
N GLY A 158 -6.79 -6.11 -7.48
CA GLY A 158 -6.76 -4.98 -8.39
C GLY A 158 -6.64 -5.37 -9.86
N ALA A 159 -6.79 -4.34 -10.67
CA ALA A 159 -6.56 -4.38 -12.10
C ALA A 159 -5.63 -3.24 -12.50
N GLY A 160 -4.82 -3.46 -13.52
CA GLY A 160 -3.91 -2.44 -14.01
C GLY A 160 -3.74 -2.50 -15.52
N VAL A 161 -3.41 -1.34 -16.07
CA VAL A 161 -3.02 -1.17 -17.46
C VAL A 161 -1.59 -0.69 -17.48
N GLU A 162 -0.78 -1.30 -18.31
CA GLU A 162 0.61 -0.92 -18.52
C GLU A 162 0.83 -0.59 -19.99
N VAL A 163 1.36 0.60 -20.23
CA VAL A 163 1.74 1.08 -21.55
C VAL A 163 3.22 1.40 -21.51
N TRP A 164 4.02 0.62 -22.24
CA TRP A 164 5.47 0.68 -22.17
C TRP A 164 5.99 0.43 -20.75
N LYS A 165 6.51 1.51 -20.12
CA LYS A 165 7.05 1.52 -18.78
C LYS A 165 6.12 2.17 -17.76
N PHE A 166 5.00 2.74 -18.20
CA PHE A 166 4.01 3.36 -17.34
C PHE A 166 2.92 2.37 -16.96
N THR A 167 2.49 2.43 -15.71
CA THR A 167 1.38 1.62 -15.23
C THR A 167 0.35 2.49 -14.52
N ILE A 168 -0.92 2.15 -14.71
CA ILE A 168 -2.04 2.70 -13.94
C ILE A 168 -2.74 1.52 -13.27
N ASP A 169 -2.87 1.59 -11.94
CA ASP A 169 -3.46 0.54 -11.14
C ASP A 169 -4.67 1.05 -10.36
N PHE A 170 -5.72 0.25 -10.38
CA PHE A 170 -6.90 0.37 -9.52
C PHE A 170 -6.90 -0.78 -8.54
N THR A 171 -6.90 -0.48 -7.24
CA THR A 171 -6.71 -1.49 -6.20
C THR A 171 -7.73 -1.29 -5.09
N TYR A 172 -8.32 -2.37 -4.63
CA TYR A 172 -9.07 -2.44 -3.38
C TYR A 172 -8.24 -3.15 -2.33
N GLN A 173 -8.12 -2.54 -1.15
CA GLN A 173 -7.47 -3.12 0.02
C GLN A 173 -8.49 -3.29 1.14
N GLY A 174 -8.44 -4.43 1.84
CA GLY A 174 -9.24 -4.71 3.02
C GLY A 174 -8.36 -5.23 4.17
N GLY A 175 -8.58 -4.72 5.38
CA GLY A 175 -7.91 -5.21 6.58
C GLY A 175 -8.43 -6.59 7.00
N LEU A 176 -7.51 -7.50 7.36
CA LEU A 176 -7.85 -8.80 7.94
C LEU A 176 -7.90 -8.73 9.47
N ASN A 177 -7.02 -7.93 10.07
CA ASN A 177 -6.95 -7.74 11.52
C ASN A 177 -7.76 -6.52 11.93
N ASN A 178 -8.27 -6.56 13.16
CA ASN A 178 -8.79 -5.35 13.81
C ASN A 178 -7.61 -4.43 14.18
N VAL A 179 -7.69 -3.18 13.79
CA VAL A 179 -6.69 -2.15 14.14
C VAL A 179 -6.72 -1.85 15.65
N ASN A 180 -7.83 -2.16 16.30
CA ASN A 180 -8.02 -1.98 17.74
C ASN A 180 -8.59 -3.27 18.36
N LYS A 181 -8.03 -3.68 19.51
CA LYS A 181 -8.49 -4.88 20.24
C LYS A 181 -9.89 -4.74 20.83
N ASN A 182 -10.33 -3.50 21.09
CA ASN A 182 -11.61 -3.21 21.74
C ASN A 182 -12.75 -2.90 20.74
N PHE A 183 -12.44 -2.64 19.48
CA PHE A 183 -13.42 -2.32 18.44
C PHE A 183 -13.13 -3.11 17.18
N SER A 184 -14.16 -3.72 16.61
CA SER A 184 -14.06 -4.46 15.34
C SER A 184 -13.94 -3.46 14.18
N SER A 185 -12.75 -2.90 13.97
CA SER A 185 -12.48 -1.90 12.95
C SER A 185 -11.48 -2.43 11.94
N LYS A 186 -11.94 -2.72 10.74
CA LYS A 186 -11.11 -3.17 9.61
C LYS A 186 -11.06 -2.07 8.57
N PRO A 187 -9.89 -1.44 8.34
CA PRO A 187 -9.79 -0.37 7.35
C PRO A 187 -9.99 -0.91 5.94
N ASN A 188 -10.73 -0.18 5.14
CA ASN A 188 -10.89 -0.43 3.72
C ASN A 188 -10.37 0.76 2.93
N SER A 189 -9.79 0.51 1.75
CA SER A 189 -9.37 1.59 0.88
C SER A 189 -9.43 1.22 -0.60
N PHE A 190 -9.86 2.18 -1.41
CA PHE A 190 -9.73 2.16 -2.86
C PHE A 190 -8.54 3.03 -3.25
N ASN A 191 -7.64 2.49 -4.06
CA ASN A 191 -6.42 3.18 -4.44
C ASN A 191 -6.34 3.31 -5.95
N VAL A 192 -5.92 4.47 -6.42
CA VAL A 192 -5.56 4.72 -7.82
C VAL A 192 -4.11 5.17 -7.84
N GLY A 193 -3.28 4.42 -8.55
CA GLY A 193 -1.85 4.66 -8.64
C GLY A 193 -1.32 4.73 -10.04
N VAL A 194 -0.29 5.53 -10.22
CA VAL A 194 0.52 5.59 -11.44
C VAL A 194 1.94 5.18 -11.08
N GLY A 195 2.54 4.34 -11.89
CA GLY A 195 3.91 3.88 -11.71
C GLY A 195 4.74 4.01 -12.98
N TYR A 196 6.05 3.98 -12.79
CA TYR A 196 7.02 3.99 -13.87
C TYR A 196 8.13 2.99 -13.56
N PHE A 197 8.35 2.05 -14.49
CA PHE A 197 9.45 1.09 -14.45
C PHE A 197 10.65 1.67 -15.19
N PHE A 198 11.76 1.82 -14.52
CA PHE A 198 13.02 2.28 -15.13
C PHE A 198 13.95 1.13 -15.48
N LEU A 199 13.75 -0.06 -14.89
CA LEU A 199 14.44 -1.30 -15.22
C LEU A 199 13.44 -2.38 -15.55
#